data_55bb8950aa5e739781a64bb95e1c1b7c
#
_entry.id   55bb8950aa5e739781a64bb95e1c1b7c
#
_cell.length_a   1.000
_cell.length_b   1.000
_cell.length_c   1.000
_cell.angle_alpha   90.00
_cell.angle_beta   90.00
_cell.angle_gamma   90.00
#
_symmetry.space_group_name_H-M   'P 1'
#
loop_
_entity.id
_entity.type
_entity.pdbx_description
1 polymer ?
#
loop_
_entity_poly.entity_id
_entity_poly.type
_entity_poly.pdbx_seq_one_letter_code
_entity_poly.pdbx_strand_id
1 'polypeptide(L)'
;MDQHPQDNNPNETQPPQIVNTPPPPPQPASWTASDTWLGLGILILVAVGYVFSLSLLEQTQGMNIFYVATFEFIMLIPIAVIFLWRKVSWKELGFRTFSTAALSLGCGLLVAVYVLVIINNLIMVALGVATQADVISEILGEIDSPYLFAFTTAIVAPITEELFFRGFLFKGLREKYGWINALMFSSIIFALFHGQLATLLPTFLLGALFAYMYQRTESVYPGMILHFAVNAMGAMVLLFANQAGIF
;
A
#
# COMPACT_ATOMS: atom_id res chain seq x y z
N MET A 1 -55.02 34.32 28.72
CA MET A 1 -54.66 33.51 27.52
C MET A 1 -53.72 34.36 26.68
N ASP A 2 -52.41 34.29 27.02
CA ASP A 2 -51.39 35.05 26.30
C ASP A 2 -50.70 34.10 25.32
N GLN A 3 -50.91 34.34 24.01
CA GLN A 3 -50.17 33.68 22.95
C GLN A 3 -48.88 34.46 22.73
N HIS A 4 -47.74 33.84 23.09
CA HIS A 4 -46.43 34.33 22.69
C HIS A 4 -46.22 34.12 21.17
N PRO A 5 -45.82 35.15 20.42
CA PRO A 5 -45.40 34.96 19.02
C PRO A 5 -44.11 34.16 18.99
N GLN A 6 -44.07 33.11 18.17
CA GLN A 6 -42.83 32.42 17.81
C GLN A 6 -41.99 33.35 16.95
N ASP A 7 -40.84 33.74 17.47
CA ASP A 7 -39.83 34.54 16.78
C ASP A 7 -39.13 33.65 15.73
N ASN A 8 -39.60 33.71 14.48
CA ASN A 8 -38.96 33.09 13.34
C ASN A 8 -37.76 33.97 12.94
N ASN A 9 -36.59 33.68 13.49
CA ASN A 9 -35.34 34.30 13.09
C ASN A 9 -34.86 33.69 11.75
N PRO A 10 -34.89 34.43 10.61
CA PRO A 10 -34.50 33.88 9.29
C PRO A 10 -33.00 33.66 9.14
N ASN A 11 -32.17 33.88 10.16
CA ASN A 11 -30.72 33.72 10.15
C ASN A 11 -30.18 32.55 10.98
N GLU A 12 -31.03 31.63 11.42
CA GLU A 12 -30.51 30.37 11.98
C GLU A 12 -29.91 29.52 10.86
N THR A 13 -28.60 29.66 10.65
CA THR A 13 -27.83 28.76 9.80
C THR A 13 -27.92 27.38 10.42
N GLN A 14 -28.71 26.49 9.79
CA GLN A 14 -28.76 25.09 10.17
C GLN A 14 -27.31 24.54 10.15
N PRO A 15 -26.88 23.78 11.18
CA PRO A 15 -25.57 23.14 11.17
C PRO A 15 -25.43 22.28 9.89
N PRO A 16 -24.25 22.26 9.29
CA PRO A 16 -24.03 21.51 8.05
C PRO A 16 -24.49 20.07 8.26
N GLN A 17 -25.55 19.69 7.54
CA GLN A 17 -25.99 18.29 7.54
C GLN A 17 -24.87 17.46 6.96
N ILE A 18 -24.32 16.55 7.78
CA ILE A 18 -23.41 15.50 7.29
C ILE A 18 -24.25 14.60 6.38
N VAL A 19 -24.23 14.91 5.09
CA VAL A 19 -24.88 14.07 4.08
C VAL A 19 -24.06 12.78 4.03
N ASN A 20 -24.55 11.74 4.71
CA ASN A 20 -24.05 10.37 4.60
C ASN A 20 -24.42 9.83 3.22
N THR A 21 -23.78 10.33 2.16
CA THR A 21 -23.91 9.71 0.85
C THR A 21 -23.30 8.31 0.93
N PRO A 22 -24.04 7.29 0.54
CA PRO A 22 -23.46 5.94 0.43
C PRO A 22 -22.23 5.98 -0.49
N PRO A 23 -21.22 5.14 -0.23
CA PRO A 23 -20.06 5.08 -1.11
C PRO A 23 -20.50 4.83 -2.55
N PRO A 24 -19.83 5.44 -3.55
CA PRO A 24 -20.20 5.23 -4.94
C PRO A 24 -20.11 3.75 -5.29
N PRO A 25 -21.01 3.26 -6.16
CA PRO A 25 -20.96 1.86 -6.59
C PRO A 25 -19.60 1.55 -7.22
N PRO A 26 -19.07 0.34 -6.98
CA PRO A 26 -17.80 -0.10 -7.57
C PRO A 26 -17.82 0.05 -9.09
N GLN A 27 -16.79 0.68 -9.65
CA GLN A 27 -16.64 0.83 -11.09
C GLN A 27 -15.92 -0.38 -11.67
N PRO A 28 -16.46 -1.05 -12.71
CA PRO A 28 -15.80 -2.16 -13.35
C PRO A 28 -14.45 -1.72 -13.95
N ALA A 29 -13.51 -2.66 -14.05
CA ALA A 29 -12.26 -2.44 -14.75
C ALA A 29 -12.47 -2.56 -16.27
N SER A 30 -11.78 -1.70 -17.05
CA SER A 30 -11.78 -1.83 -18.53
C SER A 30 -10.83 -2.93 -19.03
N TRP A 31 -10.19 -3.67 -18.12
CA TRP A 31 -9.37 -4.86 -18.41
C TRP A 31 -9.94 -6.07 -17.65
N THR A 32 -9.64 -7.27 -18.14
CA THR A 32 -10.20 -8.51 -17.59
C THR A 32 -9.34 -9.10 -16.46
N ALA A 33 -9.90 -10.05 -15.70
CA ALA A 33 -9.13 -10.83 -14.74
C ALA A 33 -7.98 -11.63 -15.40
N SER A 34 -8.15 -12.05 -16.66
CA SER A 34 -7.08 -12.71 -17.42
C SER A 34 -5.93 -11.75 -17.75
N ASP A 35 -6.24 -10.51 -18.10
CA ASP A 35 -5.25 -9.46 -18.30
C ASP A 35 -4.51 -9.16 -16.99
N THR A 36 -5.22 -9.19 -15.87
CA THR A 36 -4.66 -8.99 -14.53
C THR A 36 -3.65 -10.10 -14.17
N TRP A 37 -4.01 -11.37 -14.42
CA TRP A 37 -3.09 -12.49 -14.21
C TRP A 37 -1.90 -12.46 -15.14
N LEU A 38 -2.10 -12.05 -16.39
CA LEU A 38 -1.00 -11.82 -17.34
C LEU A 38 -0.06 -10.72 -16.82
N GLY A 39 -0.61 -9.61 -16.34
CA GLY A 39 0.17 -8.51 -15.73
C GLY A 39 0.98 -8.99 -14.53
N LEU A 40 0.41 -9.81 -13.66
CA LEU A 40 1.15 -10.42 -12.55
C LEU A 40 2.28 -11.33 -13.06
N GLY A 41 2.03 -12.14 -14.09
CA GLY A 41 3.06 -12.98 -14.72
C GLY A 41 4.21 -12.14 -15.31
N ILE A 42 3.89 -11.02 -15.96
CA ILE A 42 4.90 -10.07 -16.46
C ILE A 42 5.71 -9.49 -15.29
N LEU A 43 5.06 -9.07 -14.19
CA LEU A 43 5.76 -8.57 -13.02
C LEU A 43 6.76 -9.60 -12.47
N ILE A 44 6.31 -10.82 -12.26
CA ILE A 44 7.18 -11.89 -11.73
C ILE A 44 8.38 -12.13 -12.66
N LEU A 45 8.14 -12.22 -13.97
CA LEU A 45 9.21 -12.45 -14.96
C LEU A 45 10.24 -11.31 -14.94
N VAL A 46 9.76 -10.05 -14.94
CA VAL A 46 10.65 -8.87 -14.93
C VAL A 46 11.39 -8.76 -13.60
N ALA A 47 10.72 -9.01 -12.47
CA ALA A 47 11.34 -8.98 -11.14
C ALA A 47 12.43 -10.06 -11.01
N VAL A 48 12.16 -11.29 -11.44
CA VAL A 48 13.18 -12.38 -11.44
C VAL A 48 14.36 -12.03 -12.34
N GLY A 49 14.09 -11.52 -13.55
CA GLY A 49 15.16 -11.08 -14.46
C GLY A 49 15.99 -9.95 -13.88
N TYR A 50 15.34 -8.99 -13.18
CA TYR A 50 16.01 -7.89 -12.50
C TYR A 50 16.91 -8.39 -11.37
N VAL A 51 16.39 -9.19 -10.45
CA VAL A 51 17.16 -9.77 -9.34
C VAL A 51 18.33 -10.61 -9.87
N PHE A 52 18.11 -11.41 -10.90
CA PHE A 52 19.19 -12.17 -11.56
C PHE A 52 20.27 -11.25 -12.14
N SER A 53 19.89 -10.16 -12.81
CA SER A 53 20.86 -9.19 -13.33
C SER A 53 21.67 -8.51 -12.24
N LEU A 54 21.03 -8.21 -11.10
CA LEU A 54 21.71 -7.65 -9.92
C LEU A 54 22.73 -8.61 -9.33
N SER A 55 22.37 -9.88 -9.17
CA SER A 55 23.30 -10.88 -8.61
C SER A 55 24.59 -11.04 -9.43
N LEU A 56 24.52 -10.75 -10.73
CA LEU A 56 25.72 -10.71 -11.59
C LEU A 56 26.54 -9.42 -11.39
N LEU A 57 25.87 -8.29 -11.06
CA LEU A 57 26.53 -7.00 -10.86
C LEU A 57 27.14 -6.87 -9.46
N GLU A 58 26.49 -7.40 -8.42
CA GLU A 58 26.98 -7.38 -7.03
C GLU A 58 28.34 -8.07 -6.89
N GLN A 59 28.62 -9.10 -7.69
CA GLN A 59 29.93 -9.75 -7.73
C GLN A 59 31.07 -8.79 -8.15
N THR A 60 30.72 -7.63 -8.72
CA THR A 60 31.70 -6.69 -9.27
C THR A 60 31.72 -5.33 -8.60
N GLN A 61 30.64 -4.85 -8.00
CA GLN A 61 30.49 -3.43 -7.59
C GLN A 61 29.82 -3.19 -6.21
N GLY A 62 29.31 -4.20 -5.50
CA GLY A 62 28.53 -4.02 -4.26
C GLY A 62 27.08 -3.52 -4.51
N MET A 63 26.26 -3.53 -3.45
CA MET A 63 24.85 -3.11 -3.52
C MET A 63 24.74 -1.56 -3.61
N ASN A 64 24.17 -1.04 -4.69
CA ASN A 64 23.92 0.37 -4.88
C ASN A 64 22.44 0.67 -4.65
N ILE A 65 22.13 1.67 -3.82
CA ILE A 65 20.78 2.14 -3.52
C ILE A 65 19.94 2.45 -4.78
N PHE A 66 20.59 2.84 -5.87
CA PHE A 66 19.91 3.08 -7.14
C PHE A 66 19.17 1.83 -7.66
N TYR A 67 19.69 0.64 -7.38
CA TYR A 67 19.01 -0.61 -7.74
C TYR A 67 17.75 -0.82 -6.90
N VAL A 68 17.81 -0.55 -5.60
CA VAL A 68 16.63 -0.64 -4.73
C VAL A 68 15.55 0.33 -5.21
N ALA A 69 15.92 1.58 -5.50
CA ALA A 69 14.99 2.60 -5.97
C ALA A 69 14.36 2.25 -7.34
N THR A 70 15.14 1.67 -8.26
CA THR A 70 14.62 1.30 -9.59
C THR A 70 13.73 0.06 -9.55
N PHE A 71 13.91 -0.83 -8.58
CA PHE A 71 13.04 -2.01 -8.39
C PHE A 71 11.58 -1.62 -8.20
N GLU A 72 11.30 -0.54 -7.47
CA GLU A 72 9.93 -0.06 -7.24
C GLU A 72 9.20 0.29 -8.54
N PHE A 73 9.91 0.85 -9.52
CA PHE A 73 9.30 1.23 -10.80
C PHE A 73 8.97 0.02 -11.69
N ILE A 74 9.56 -1.16 -11.43
CA ILE A 74 9.24 -2.40 -12.14
C ILE A 74 7.76 -2.75 -12.01
N MET A 75 7.12 -2.43 -10.88
CA MET A 75 5.69 -2.67 -10.67
C MET A 75 4.78 -1.91 -11.64
N LEU A 76 5.26 -0.82 -12.22
CA LEU A 76 4.50 -0.04 -13.20
C LEU A 76 4.55 -0.66 -14.61
N ILE A 77 5.53 -1.52 -14.92
CA ILE A 77 5.71 -2.14 -16.25
C ILE A 77 4.48 -2.93 -16.68
N PRO A 78 3.95 -3.90 -15.90
CA PRO A 78 2.77 -4.66 -16.29
C PRO A 78 1.54 -3.79 -16.48
N ILE A 79 1.36 -2.76 -15.65
CA ILE A 79 0.28 -1.80 -15.80
C ILE A 79 0.41 -1.09 -17.16
N ALA A 80 1.60 -0.56 -17.46
CA ALA A 80 1.86 0.13 -18.71
C ALA A 80 1.61 -0.80 -19.93
N VAL A 81 2.11 -2.03 -19.89
CA VAL A 81 1.94 -3.01 -20.98
C VAL A 81 0.44 -3.30 -21.22
N ILE A 82 -0.29 -3.65 -20.15
CA ILE A 82 -1.73 -3.98 -20.30
C ILE A 82 -2.53 -2.74 -20.72
N PHE A 83 -2.27 -1.57 -20.13
CA PHE A 83 -3.02 -0.35 -20.44
C PHE A 83 -2.77 0.16 -21.85
N LEU A 84 -1.53 0.09 -22.35
CA LEU A 84 -1.22 0.42 -23.73
C LEU A 84 -1.89 -0.57 -24.69
N TRP A 85 -1.84 -1.88 -24.37
CA TRP A 85 -2.48 -2.91 -25.21
C TRP A 85 -3.99 -2.78 -25.25
N ARG A 86 -4.64 -2.57 -24.08
CA ARG A 86 -6.10 -2.44 -23.95
C ARG A 86 -6.62 -1.02 -24.17
N LYS A 87 -5.73 -0.05 -24.36
CA LYS A 87 -6.07 1.40 -24.50
C LYS A 87 -6.82 1.94 -23.28
N VAL A 88 -6.44 1.50 -22.09
CA VAL A 88 -7.02 1.91 -20.82
C VAL A 88 -6.37 3.20 -20.33
N SER A 89 -7.17 4.09 -19.74
CA SER A 89 -6.66 5.32 -19.12
C SER A 89 -6.07 5.04 -17.73
N TRP A 90 -4.92 5.63 -17.40
CA TRP A 90 -4.33 5.59 -16.06
C TRP A 90 -5.27 6.08 -14.95
N LYS A 91 -6.24 6.94 -15.29
CA LYS A 91 -7.27 7.41 -14.36
C LYS A 91 -8.12 6.28 -13.77
N GLU A 92 -8.19 5.14 -14.45
CA GLU A 92 -8.93 3.98 -13.98
C GLU A 92 -8.28 3.26 -12.81
N LEU A 93 -7.01 3.54 -12.50
CA LEU A 93 -6.35 3.01 -11.30
C LEU A 93 -6.97 3.52 -9.99
N GLY A 94 -7.82 4.56 -10.06
CA GLY A 94 -8.51 5.07 -8.87
C GLY A 94 -7.92 6.37 -8.32
N PHE A 95 -7.43 7.25 -9.17
CA PHE A 95 -7.06 8.62 -8.77
C PHE A 95 -8.33 9.46 -8.53
N ARG A 96 -9.03 9.20 -7.42
CA ARG A 96 -10.32 9.81 -7.07
C ARG A 96 -10.26 10.46 -5.71
N THR A 97 -11.08 11.49 -5.52
CA THR A 97 -11.29 12.10 -4.21
C THR A 97 -11.97 11.12 -3.26
N PHE A 98 -11.72 11.26 -1.97
CA PHE A 98 -12.30 10.44 -0.91
C PHE A 98 -12.73 11.32 0.27
N SER A 99 -13.57 10.79 1.16
CA SER A 99 -14.02 11.53 2.34
C SER A 99 -13.03 11.43 3.49
N THR A 100 -12.95 12.48 4.32
CA THR A 100 -12.15 12.45 5.56
C THR A 100 -12.63 11.36 6.52
N ALA A 101 -13.93 11.06 6.56
CA ALA A 101 -14.49 9.98 7.36
C ALA A 101 -13.93 8.61 6.94
N ALA A 102 -13.72 8.38 5.63
CA ALA A 102 -13.08 7.16 5.16
C ALA A 102 -11.63 7.04 5.64
N LEU A 103 -10.86 8.14 5.59
CA LEU A 103 -9.49 8.15 6.10
C LEU A 103 -9.46 7.93 7.62
N SER A 104 -10.36 8.56 8.39
CA SER A 104 -10.47 8.34 9.84
C SER A 104 -10.78 6.89 10.18
N LEU A 105 -11.67 6.24 9.41
CA LEU A 105 -11.91 4.80 9.53
C LEU A 105 -10.63 4.01 9.26
N GLY A 106 -9.90 4.34 8.19
CA GLY A 106 -8.62 3.70 7.85
C GLY A 106 -7.59 3.83 8.96
N CYS A 107 -7.45 5.03 9.55
CA CYS A 107 -6.56 5.25 10.71
C CYS A 107 -6.97 4.39 11.93
N GLY A 108 -8.26 4.32 12.24
CA GLY A 108 -8.75 3.48 13.33
C GLY A 108 -8.47 1.99 13.12
N LEU A 109 -8.70 1.49 11.90
CA LEU A 109 -8.37 0.11 11.52
C LEU A 109 -6.87 -0.14 11.53
N LEU A 110 -6.06 0.83 11.13
CA LEU A 110 -4.60 0.73 11.16
C LEU A 110 -4.09 0.52 12.59
N VAL A 111 -4.64 1.24 13.58
CA VAL A 111 -4.30 1.02 15.00
C VAL A 111 -4.59 -0.42 15.42
N ALA A 112 -5.75 -0.98 15.03
CA ALA A 112 -6.07 -2.37 15.33
C ALA A 112 -5.11 -3.36 14.65
N VAL A 113 -4.74 -3.11 13.38
CA VAL A 113 -3.73 -3.91 12.66
C VAL A 113 -2.38 -3.84 13.37
N TYR A 114 -1.95 -2.65 13.83
CA TYR A 114 -0.67 -2.49 14.53
C TYR A 114 -0.59 -3.29 15.83
N VAL A 115 -1.69 -3.44 16.56
CA VAL A 115 -1.73 -4.33 17.75
C VAL A 115 -1.38 -5.77 17.34
N LEU A 116 -1.94 -6.26 16.24
CA LEU A 116 -1.64 -7.60 15.73
C LEU A 116 -0.20 -7.72 15.21
N VAL A 117 0.32 -6.67 14.57
CA VAL A 117 1.72 -6.59 14.12
C VAL A 117 2.69 -6.67 15.31
N ILE A 118 2.41 -5.93 16.38
CA ILE A 118 3.23 -5.98 17.61
C ILE A 118 3.22 -7.39 18.19
N ILE A 119 2.05 -8.02 18.32
CA ILE A 119 1.93 -9.39 18.82
C ILE A 119 2.74 -10.36 17.94
N ASN A 120 2.61 -10.26 16.61
CA ASN A 120 3.39 -11.07 15.68
C ASN A 120 4.90 -10.88 15.89
N ASN A 121 5.37 -9.64 15.99
CA ASN A 121 6.80 -9.37 16.19
C ASN A 121 7.33 -9.95 17.52
N LEU A 122 6.55 -9.83 18.61
CA LEU A 122 6.91 -10.46 19.89
C LEU A 122 7.02 -11.98 19.78
N ILE A 123 6.11 -12.63 19.05
CA ILE A 123 6.16 -14.06 18.77
C ILE A 123 7.41 -14.42 17.94
N MET A 124 7.70 -13.66 16.87
CA MET A 124 8.87 -13.91 16.01
C MET A 124 10.18 -13.79 16.79
N VAL A 125 10.31 -12.75 17.63
CA VAL A 125 11.47 -12.59 18.54
C VAL A 125 11.58 -13.77 19.51
N ALA A 126 10.46 -14.19 20.11
CA ALA A 126 10.46 -15.33 21.04
C ALA A 126 10.86 -16.67 20.37
N LEU A 127 10.59 -16.80 19.07
CA LEU A 127 10.96 -17.96 18.26
C LEU A 127 12.38 -17.87 17.67
N GLY A 128 13.10 -16.77 17.90
CA GLY A 128 14.44 -16.53 17.32
C GLY A 128 14.43 -16.32 15.80
N VAL A 129 13.29 -15.87 15.23
CA VAL A 129 13.16 -15.54 13.83
C VAL A 129 13.57 -14.09 13.61
N ALA A 130 14.45 -13.83 12.66
CA ALA A 130 14.87 -12.49 12.29
C ALA A 130 13.64 -11.62 11.93
N THR A 131 13.56 -10.45 12.52
CA THR A 131 12.48 -9.48 12.27
C THR A 131 12.78 -8.62 11.04
N GLN A 132 11.80 -7.84 10.59
CA GLN A 132 12.03 -6.86 9.53
C GLN A 132 13.10 -5.82 9.94
N ALA A 133 13.16 -5.45 11.21
CA ALA A 133 14.16 -4.49 11.71
C ALA A 133 15.59 -5.05 11.55
N ASP A 134 15.80 -6.33 11.83
CA ASP A 134 17.12 -6.98 11.69
C ASP A 134 17.59 -6.95 10.22
N VAL A 135 16.70 -7.29 9.28
CA VAL A 135 17.01 -7.29 7.84
C VAL A 135 17.29 -5.88 7.32
N ILE A 136 16.48 -4.89 7.73
CA ILE A 136 16.71 -3.51 7.28
C ILE A 136 17.97 -2.93 7.91
N SER A 137 18.32 -3.28 9.15
CA SER A 137 19.57 -2.85 9.77
C SER A 137 20.80 -3.37 9.00
N GLU A 138 20.76 -4.62 8.53
CA GLU A 138 21.78 -5.20 7.67
C GLU A 138 21.91 -4.43 6.35
N ILE A 139 20.77 -4.18 5.67
CA ILE A 139 20.74 -3.38 4.44
C ILE A 139 21.31 -1.97 4.66
N LEU A 140 20.91 -1.29 5.76
CA LEU A 140 21.41 0.06 6.07
C LEU A 140 22.92 0.11 6.31
N GLY A 141 23.52 -0.98 6.79
CA GLY A 141 24.96 -1.12 6.95
C GLY A 141 25.73 -1.23 5.62
N GLU A 142 25.06 -1.63 4.55
CA GLU A 142 25.68 -1.89 3.24
C GLU A 142 25.44 -0.80 2.19
N ILE A 143 24.41 0.05 2.38
CA ILE A 143 24.01 1.04 1.37
C ILE A 143 24.71 2.39 1.52
N ASP A 144 25.01 3.01 0.37
CA ASP A 144 25.69 4.31 0.31
C ASP A 144 24.85 5.50 0.84
N SER A 145 23.51 5.39 0.85
CA SER A 145 22.61 6.49 1.20
C SER A 145 21.36 6.03 1.97
N PRO A 146 21.43 5.99 3.32
CA PRO A 146 20.27 5.67 4.16
C PRO A 146 19.06 6.60 3.96
N TYR A 147 19.31 7.87 3.66
CA TYR A 147 18.23 8.84 3.41
C TYR A 147 17.49 8.58 2.09
N LEU A 148 18.21 8.18 1.03
CA LEU A 148 17.59 7.81 -0.23
C LEU A 148 16.80 6.52 -0.09
N PHE A 149 17.31 5.57 0.70
CA PHE A 149 16.56 4.36 1.07
C PHE A 149 15.26 4.71 1.79
N ALA A 150 15.33 5.55 2.83
CA ALA A 150 14.14 6.00 3.57
C ALA A 150 13.14 6.73 2.66
N PHE A 151 13.60 7.58 1.75
CA PHE A 151 12.75 8.24 0.77
C PHE A 151 12.07 7.23 -0.16
N THR A 152 12.82 6.28 -0.70
CA THR A 152 12.30 5.26 -1.61
C THR A 152 11.26 4.40 -0.92
N THR A 153 11.55 3.87 0.26
CA THR A 153 10.64 2.99 1.00
C THR A 153 9.43 3.72 1.55
N ALA A 154 9.58 4.98 2.00
CA ALA A 154 8.46 5.72 2.57
C ALA A 154 7.55 6.36 1.53
N ILE A 155 8.06 6.77 0.37
CA ILE A 155 7.29 7.55 -0.61
C ILE A 155 7.10 6.78 -1.92
N VAL A 156 8.19 6.31 -2.53
CA VAL A 156 8.11 5.69 -3.87
C VAL A 156 7.39 4.35 -3.81
N ALA A 157 7.79 3.47 -2.89
CA ALA A 157 7.20 2.15 -2.73
C ALA A 157 5.67 2.22 -2.49
N PRO A 158 5.13 2.99 -1.50
CA PRO A 158 3.69 3.09 -1.33
C PRO A 158 2.92 3.54 -2.58
N ILE A 159 3.49 4.42 -3.39
CA ILE A 159 2.83 4.89 -4.62
C ILE A 159 2.78 3.76 -5.65
N THR A 160 3.90 3.14 -5.98
CA THR A 160 3.99 2.10 -7.01
C THR A 160 3.24 0.84 -6.61
N GLU A 161 3.34 0.45 -5.34
CA GLU A 161 2.66 -0.71 -4.79
C GLU A 161 1.14 -0.53 -4.75
N GLU A 162 0.63 0.61 -4.28
CA GLU A 162 -0.82 0.85 -4.27
C GLU A 162 -1.40 0.93 -5.69
N LEU A 163 -0.67 1.49 -6.65
CA LEU A 163 -1.09 1.47 -8.05
C LEU A 163 -1.19 0.04 -8.59
N PHE A 164 -0.20 -0.80 -8.29
CA PHE A 164 -0.20 -2.18 -8.76
C PHE A 164 -1.20 -3.05 -7.99
N PHE A 165 -1.10 -3.11 -6.65
CA PHE A 165 -1.88 -4.07 -5.86
C PHE A 165 -3.35 -3.67 -5.75
N ARG A 166 -3.70 -2.38 -5.65
CA ARG A 166 -5.10 -1.91 -5.46
C ARG A 166 -5.69 -1.40 -6.75
N GLY A 167 -4.99 -0.49 -7.42
CA GLY A 167 -5.46 0.10 -8.66
C GLY A 167 -5.57 -0.90 -9.81
N PHE A 168 -4.62 -1.83 -9.94
CA PHE A 168 -4.59 -2.80 -11.03
C PHE A 168 -5.03 -4.21 -10.59
N LEU A 169 -4.33 -4.86 -9.65
CA LEU A 169 -4.55 -6.26 -9.30
C LEU A 169 -5.90 -6.49 -8.62
N PHE A 170 -6.15 -5.83 -7.49
CA PHE A 170 -7.41 -5.96 -6.76
C PHE A 170 -8.62 -5.59 -7.62
N LYS A 171 -8.56 -4.42 -8.26
CA LYS A 171 -9.65 -3.93 -9.11
C LYS A 171 -9.94 -4.88 -10.27
N GLY A 172 -8.92 -5.39 -10.96
CA GLY A 172 -9.09 -6.28 -12.10
C GLY A 172 -9.58 -7.69 -11.72
N LEU A 173 -9.32 -8.14 -10.49
CA LEU A 173 -9.77 -9.46 -10.02
C LEU A 173 -11.20 -9.42 -9.43
N ARG A 174 -11.62 -8.30 -8.81
CA ARG A 174 -12.85 -8.25 -8.03
C ARG A 174 -14.13 -8.46 -8.84
N GLU A 175 -14.12 -8.10 -10.12
CA GLU A 175 -15.28 -8.28 -10.97
C GLU A 175 -15.58 -9.76 -11.22
N LYS A 176 -14.53 -10.57 -11.44
CA LYS A 176 -14.67 -12.01 -11.69
C LYS A 176 -14.83 -12.83 -10.41
N TYR A 177 -14.07 -12.50 -9.37
CA TYR A 177 -13.98 -13.35 -8.16
C TYR A 177 -14.74 -12.79 -6.96
N GLY A 178 -15.33 -11.60 -7.08
CA GLY A 178 -15.92 -10.86 -5.97
C GLY A 178 -14.86 -10.15 -5.12
N TRP A 179 -15.27 -9.10 -4.40
CA TRP A 179 -14.33 -8.22 -3.71
C TRP A 179 -13.57 -8.91 -2.55
N ILE A 180 -14.19 -9.88 -1.85
CA ILE A 180 -13.53 -10.59 -0.74
C ILE A 180 -12.38 -11.46 -1.27
N ASN A 181 -12.63 -12.26 -2.33
CA ASN A 181 -11.60 -13.10 -2.91
C ASN A 181 -10.49 -12.27 -3.56
N ALA A 182 -10.84 -11.18 -4.23
CA ALA A 182 -9.86 -10.26 -4.79
C ALA A 182 -8.99 -9.60 -3.72
N LEU A 183 -9.59 -9.22 -2.56
CA LEU A 183 -8.86 -8.73 -1.39
C LEU A 183 -7.88 -9.79 -0.88
N MET A 184 -8.34 -11.03 -0.72
CA MET A 184 -7.49 -12.14 -0.26
C MET A 184 -6.33 -12.39 -1.22
N PHE A 185 -6.59 -12.51 -2.53
CA PHE A 185 -5.54 -12.70 -3.53
C PHE A 185 -4.53 -11.56 -3.54
N SER A 186 -5.02 -10.30 -3.61
CA SER A 186 -4.15 -9.13 -3.63
C SER A 186 -3.28 -9.04 -2.38
N SER A 187 -3.83 -9.32 -1.19
CA SER A 187 -3.12 -9.24 0.08
C SER A 187 -2.12 -10.37 0.28
N ILE A 188 -2.47 -11.60 -0.14
CA ILE A 188 -1.53 -12.73 -0.10
C ILE A 188 -0.35 -12.47 -1.05
N ILE A 189 -0.62 -12.04 -2.28
CA ILE A 189 0.44 -11.73 -3.24
C ILE A 189 1.32 -10.59 -2.73
N PHE A 190 0.71 -9.54 -2.17
CA PHE A 190 1.43 -8.43 -1.53
C PHE A 190 2.37 -8.92 -0.41
N ALA A 191 1.88 -9.79 0.46
CA ALA A 191 2.70 -10.37 1.53
C ALA A 191 3.86 -11.22 1.00
N LEU A 192 3.62 -12.04 -0.02
CA LEU A 192 4.64 -12.88 -0.63
C LEU A 192 5.75 -12.06 -1.32
N PHE A 193 5.43 -10.89 -1.88
CA PHE A 193 6.44 -10.00 -2.48
C PHE A 193 7.41 -9.41 -1.44
N HIS A 194 7.06 -9.40 -0.16
CA HIS A 194 7.97 -8.97 0.92
C HIS A 194 9.01 -10.03 1.32
N GLY A 195 8.79 -11.30 0.95
CA GLY A 195 9.79 -12.37 0.99
C GLY A 195 10.29 -12.83 2.37
N GLN A 196 9.82 -12.25 3.47
CA GLN A 196 10.29 -12.52 4.83
C GLN A 196 9.21 -13.19 5.67
N LEU A 197 9.53 -14.28 6.35
CA LEU A 197 8.57 -15.05 7.17
C LEU A 197 7.93 -14.18 8.26
N ALA A 198 8.72 -13.37 8.97
CA ALA A 198 8.24 -12.53 10.04
C ALA A 198 7.26 -11.43 9.57
N THR A 199 7.35 -11.01 8.31
CA THR A 199 6.51 -9.95 7.75
C THR A 199 5.27 -10.47 7.03
N LEU A 200 5.14 -11.78 6.76
CA LEU A 200 4.01 -12.32 6.00
C LEU A 200 2.65 -11.94 6.58
N LEU A 201 2.45 -12.17 7.88
CA LEU A 201 1.18 -11.82 8.53
C LEU A 201 0.97 -10.30 8.63
N PRO A 202 1.95 -9.49 9.11
CA PRO A 202 1.87 -8.04 9.08
C PRO A 202 1.50 -7.46 7.72
N THR A 203 2.23 -7.82 6.66
CA THR A 203 2.02 -7.29 5.32
C THR A 203 0.72 -7.78 4.70
N PHE A 204 0.28 -9.02 5.00
CA PHE A 204 -1.05 -9.50 4.62
C PHE A 204 -2.15 -8.64 5.26
N LEU A 205 -2.08 -8.35 6.56
CA LEU A 205 -3.06 -7.55 7.28
C LEU A 205 -3.12 -6.11 6.77
N LEU A 206 -1.96 -5.48 6.54
CA LEU A 206 -1.85 -4.17 5.91
C LEU A 206 -2.41 -4.21 4.49
N GLY A 207 -2.06 -5.23 3.73
CA GLY A 207 -2.58 -5.48 2.40
C GLY A 207 -4.10 -5.54 2.34
N ALA A 208 -4.71 -6.26 3.28
CA ALA A 208 -6.16 -6.38 3.42
C ALA A 208 -6.82 -5.04 3.81
N LEU A 209 -6.19 -4.30 4.72
CA LEU A 209 -6.66 -2.97 5.10
C LEU A 209 -6.67 -2.02 3.89
N PHE A 210 -5.58 -1.96 3.12
CA PHE A 210 -5.49 -1.04 1.97
C PHE A 210 -6.45 -1.45 0.84
N ALA A 211 -6.62 -2.76 0.57
CA ALA A 211 -7.61 -3.25 -0.38
C ALA A 211 -9.06 -2.95 0.07
N TYR A 212 -9.34 -3.06 1.37
CA TYR A 212 -10.62 -2.65 1.94
C TYR A 212 -10.87 -1.15 1.80
N MET A 213 -9.85 -0.31 2.04
CA MET A 213 -9.95 1.14 1.84
C MET A 213 -10.22 1.48 0.37
N TYR A 214 -9.55 0.79 -0.57
CA TYR A 214 -9.84 0.95 -1.99
C TYR A 214 -11.27 0.53 -2.32
N GLN A 215 -11.76 -0.61 -1.80
CA GLN A 215 -13.14 -1.06 -2.00
C GLN A 215 -14.17 -0.05 -1.49
N ARG A 216 -13.87 0.65 -0.41
CA ARG A 216 -14.78 1.64 0.20
C ARG A 216 -14.78 2.99 -0.50
N THR A 217 -13.70 3.36 -1.13
CA THR A 217 -13.49 4.72 -1.66
C THR A 217 -13.33 4.78 -3.17
N GLU A 218 -13.09 3.66 -3.84
CA GLU A 218 -12.69 3.59 -5.25
C GLU A 218 -11.44 4.47 -5.53
N SER A 219 -10.62 4.72 -4.51
CA SER A 219 -9.46 5.61 -4.56
C SER A 219 -8.21 4.91 -4.04
N VAL A 220 -7.08 5.10 -4.72
CA VAL A 220 -5.76 4.65 -4.27
C VAL A 220 -5.18 5.53 -3.15
N TYR A 221 -5.62 6.76 -3.04
CA TYR A 221 -5.04 7.73 -2.11
C TYR A 221 -5.13 7.34 -0.63
N PRO A 222 -6.25 6.82 -0.09
CA PRO A 222 -6.29 6.40 1.31
C PRO A 222 -5.27 5.30 1.63
N GLY A 223 -5.13 4.32 0.72
CA GLY A 223 -4.10 3.28 0.81
C GLY A 223 -2.70 3.89 0.81
N MET A 224 -2.38 4.75 -0.16
CA MET A 224 -1.09 5.44 -0.23
C MET A 224 -0.76 6.24 1.03
N ILE A 225 -1.72 6.97 1.59
CA ILE A 225 -1.51 7.79 2.81
C ILE A 225 -1.22 6.90 4.02
N LEU A 226 -2.02 5.84 4.22
CA LEU A 226 -1.83 4.93 5.34
C LEU A 226 -0.52 4.14 5.18
N HIS A 227 -0.21 3.69 3.98
CA HIS A 227 1.02 2.97 3.67
C HIS A 227 2.26 3.86 3.85
N PHE A 228 2.21 5.10 3.34
CA PHE A 228 3.24 6.11 3.62
C PHE A 228 3.46 6.29 5.12
N ALA A 229 2.38 6.43 5.92
CA ALA A 229 2.49 6.62 7.36
C ALA A 229 3.19 5.43 8.04
N VAL A 230 2.87 4.20 7.63
CA VAL A 230 3.51 2.97 8.13
C VAL A 230 5.00 2.95 7.80
N ASN A 231 5.34 3.15 6.52
CA ASN A 231 6.73 3.05 6.06
C ASN A 231 7.58 4.22 6.55
N ALA A 232 7.02 5.44 6.60
CA ALA A 232 7.72 6.60 7.15
C ALA A 232 8.03 6.44 8.64
N MET A 233 7.10 5.87 9.42
CA MET A 233 7.34 5.59 10.84
C MET A 233 8.46 4.55 11.01
N GLY A 234 8.44 3.47 10.24
CA GLY A 234 9.51 2.46 10.24
C GLY A 234 10.87 3.06 9.85
N ALA A 235 10.91 3.82 8.76
CA ALA A 235 12.14 4.48 8.28
C ALA A 235 12.70 5.48 9.30
N MET A 236 11.85 6.27 9.97
CA MET A 236 12.29 7.18 11.03
C MET A 236 12.92 6.43 12.20
N VAL A 237 12.26 5.39 12.70
CA VAL A 237 12.79 4.58 13.82
C VAL A 237 14.18 4.03 13.47
N LEU A 238 14.33 3.48 12.27
CA LEU A 238 15.59 2.89 11.81
C LEU A 238 16.70 3.94 11.62
N LEU A 239 16.39 5.10 11.05
CA LEU A 239 17.36 6.19 10.90
C LEU A 239 17.84 6.71 12.28
N PHE A 240 16.92 6.87 13.24
CA PHE A 240 17.30 7.27 14.60
C PHE A 240 18.15 6.21 15.31
N ALA A 241 17.79 4.93 15.16
CA ALA A 241 18.57 3.83 15.76
C ALA A 241 19.98 3.75 15.17
N ASN A 242 20.11 3.90 13.85
CA ASN A 242 21.40 3.95 13.16
C ASN A 242 22.24 5.15 13.63
N GLN A 243 21.67 6.35 13.74
CA GLN A 243 22.38 7.53 14.28
C GLN A 243 22.79 7.38 15.74
N ALA A 244 22.02 6.66 16.54
CA ALA A 244 22.31 6.39 17.93
C ALA A 244 23.35 5.26 18.13
N GLY A 245 23.80 4.61 17.06
CA GLY A 245 24.76 3.50 17.13
C GLY A 245 24.16 2.25 17.80
N ILE A 246 22.85 2.03 17.65
CA ILE A 246 22.14 0.86 18.20
C ILE A 246 22.33 -0.36 17.31
N PHE A 247 22.69 -0.16 16.04
CA PHE A 247 23.01 -1.18 15.03
C PHE A 247 24.46 -1.14 14.64
#